data_449838185f1c667bf9652acf73f19000
#
_entry.id   449838185f1c667bf9652acf73f19000
#
_cell.length_a   1.000
_cell.length_b   1.000
_cell.length_c   1.000
_cell.angle_alpha   90.00
_cell.angle_beta   90.00
_cell.angle_gamma   90.00
#
_symmetry.space_group_name_H-M   'P 1'
#
loop_
_entity.id
_entity.type
_entity.pdbx_description
1 polymer ?
#
loop_
_entity_poly.entity_id
_entity_poly.type
_entity_poly.pdbx_seq_one_letter_code
_entity_poly.pdbx_strand_id
1 'polypeptide(L)'
;LKKNDFNYSLKNCLKDINQDLVFYGGKNLLSKVIIFFLNISFKLIFWYRISRYRYLKSKMARKALIFIKYRLYVLGGNEIDYRAKLGKEIKFAHPSGVIIGAGVVIEDKVTIFQQTTFGSHGHKDEPKSYPTIKQGAIIYSGAKVIGGITVHENAVIGANSVVLIDVPKNSTAVGIPAKIIE
;
A
#
# COMPACT_ATOMS: atom_id res chain seq x y z
N LEU A 1 16.94 -6.51 -1.93
CA LEU A 1 16.34 -6.74 -0.60
C LEU A 1 17.41 -6.44 0.45
N LYS A 2 17.18 -5.46 1.34
CA LYS A 2 18.09 -5.19 2.45
C LYS A 2 18.09 -6.38 3.42
N LYS A 3 19.24 -6.70 4.01
CA LYS A 3 19.46 -7.83 4.95
C LYS A 3 18.38 -7.95 6.07
N ASN A 4 17.73 -6.84 6.44
CA ASN A 4 16.68 -6.78 7.46
C ASN A 4 15.31 -7.35 7.01
N ASP A 5 15.08 -7.53 5.71
CA ASP A 5 13.81 -8.07 5.20
C ASP A 5 13.67 -9.59 5.47
N PHE A 6 14.79 -10.31 5.71
CA PHE A 6 14.79 -11.76 5.95
C PHE A 6 14.33 -12.16 7.36
N ASN A 7 14.28 -11.22 8.31
CA ASN A 7 13.87 -11.49 9.70
C ASN A 7 12.37 -11.28 9.99
N TYR A 8 11.53 -11.14 8.95
CA TYR A 8 10.08 -10.98 9.15
C TYR A 8 9.47 -12.33 9.59
N SER A 9 9.29 -12.50 10.89
CA SER A 9 8.80 -13.72 11.52
C SER A 9 7.28 -13.82 11.49
N LEU A 10 6.73 -15.03 11.71
CA LEU A 10 5.28 -15.22 11.89
C LEU A 10 4.75 -14.34 13.03
N LYS A 11 5.50 -14.23 14.13
CA LYS A 11 5.14 -13.37 15.26
C LYS A 11 4.99 -11.90 14.82
N ASN A 12 5.91 -11.40 14.00
CA ASN A 12 5.82 -10.04 13.47
C ASN A 12 4.61 -9.87 12.53
N CYS A 13 4.36 -10.82 11.66
CA CYS A 13 3.18 -10.80 10.78
C CYS A 13 1.88 -10.76 11.58
N LEU A 14 1.73 -11.62 12.58
CA LEU A 14 0.55 -11.64 13.46
C LEU A 14 0.40 -10.36 14.28
N LYS A 15 1.52 -9.79 14.74
CA LYS A 15 1.51 -8.49 15.43
C LYS A 15 1.01 -7.38 14.52
N ASP A 16 1.50 -7.31 13.28
CA ASP A 16 1.07 -6.31 12.30
C ASP A 16 -0.41 -6.47 11.97
N ILE A 17 -0.89 -7.71 11.75
CA ILE A 17 -2.32 -7.99 11.51
C ILE A 17 -3.19 -7.56 12.71
N ASN A 18 -2.76 -7.81 13.94
CA ASN A 18 -3.50 -7.36 15.11
C ASN A 18 -3.52 -5.82 15.24
N GLN A 19 -2.43 -5.13 14.90
CA GLN A 19 -2.39 -3.67 14.85
C GLN A 19 -3.35 -3.14 13.79
N ASP A 20 -3.37 -3.74 12.60
CA ASP A 20 -4.32 -3.38 11.55
C ASP A 20 -5.77 -3.60 11.99
N LEU A 21 -6.09 -4.72 12.69
CA LEU A 21 -7.42 -4.96 13.27
C LEU A 21 -7.84 -3.86 14.25
N VAL A 22 -6.94 -3.46 15.14
CA VAL A 22 -7.20 -2.38 16.12
C VAL A 22 -7.41 -1.05 15.40
N PHE A 23 -6.59 -0.74 14.41
CA PHE A 23 -6.69 0.49 13.62
C PHE A 23 -8.06 0.58 12.90
N TYR A 24 -8.56 -0.52 12.35
CA TYR A 24 -9.88 -0.57 11.70
C TYR A 24 -11.07 -0.65 12.69
N GLY A 25 -10.84 -0.52 14.01
CA GLY A 25 -11.88 -0.41 15.04
C GLY A 25 -12.07 -1.65 15.91
N GLY A 26 -11.18 -2.63 15.84
CA GLY A 26 -11.22 -3.87 16.63
C GLY A 26 -10.85 -3.67 18.11
N LYS A 27 -11.74 -3.09 18.90
CA LYS A 27 -11.50 -2.80 20.33
C LYS A 27 -11.61 -4.03 21.22
N ASN A 28 -12.53 -4.95 20.93
CA ASN A 28 -12.77 -6.19 21.67
C ASN A 28 -12.83 -7.39 20.71
N LEU A 29 -12.98 -8.61 21.26
CA LEU A 29 -12.98 -9.83 20.45
C LEU A 29 -14.08 -9.82 19.40
N LEU A 30 -15.30 -9.44 19.77
CA LEU A 30 -16.45 -9.42 18.85
C LEU A 30 -16.22 -8.43 17.70
N SER A 31 -15.77 -7.19 17.99
CA SER A 31 -15.48 -6.21 16.94
C SER A 31 -14.33 -6.68 16.03
N LYS A 32 -13.30 -7.34 16.55
CA LYS A 32 -12.23 -7.94 15.72
C LYS A 32 -12.76 -9.02 14.78
N VAL A 33 -13.67 -9.88 15.25
CA VAL A 33 -14.33 -10.91 14.42
C VAL A 33 -15.16 -10.26 13.31
N ILE A 34 -15.97 -9.25 13.65
CA ILE A 34 -16.79 -8.51 12.67
C ILE A 34 -15.90 -7.87 11.61
N ILE A 35 -14.84 -7.17 12.01
CA ILE A 35 -13.90 -6.53 11.06
C ILE A 35 -13.25 -7.57 10.16
N PHE A 36 -12.78 -8.68 10.73
CA PHE A 36 -12.12 -9.74 9.97
C PHE A 36 -13.01 -10.28 8.84
N PHE A 37 -14.30 -10.47 9.11
CA PHE A 37 -15.22 -11.04 8.13
C PHE A 37 -15.90 -10.01 7.22
N LEU A 38 -16.16 -8.80 7.68
CA LEU A 38 -17.00 -7.84 6.95
C LEU A 38 -16.24 -6.61 6.41
N ASN A 39 -15.09 -6.23 6.99
CA ASN A 39 -14.37 -5.03 6.53
C ASN A 39 -13.46 -5.34 5.35
N ILE A 40 -13.82 -4.85 4.16
CA ILE A 40 -13.07 -5.08 2.91
C ILE A 40 -11.68 -4.42 2.96
N SER A 41 -11.57 -3.23 3.54
CA SER A 41 -10.31 -2.50 3.68
C SER A 41 -9.31 -3.27 4.56
N PHE A 42 -9.78 -3.85 5.66
CA PHE A 42 -8.97 -4.73 6.49
C PHE A 42 -8.56 -6.00 5.72
N LYS A 43 -9.49 -6.64 4.98
CA LYS A 43 -9.16 -7.83 4.18
C LYS A 43 -8.06 -7.56 3.16
N LEU A 44 -8.03 -6.38 2.55
CA LEU A 44 -6.99 -6.00 1.60
C LEU A 44 -5.60 -6.00 2.26
N ILE A 45 -5.45 -5.30 3.39
CA ILE A 45 -4.16 -5.26 4.11
C ILE A 45 -3.81 -6.63 4.71
N PHE A 46 -4.77 -7.39 5.23
CA PHE A 46 -4.57 -8.74 5.76
C PHE A 46 -3.95 -9.68 4.71
N TRP A 47 -4.52 -9.76 3.50
CA TRP A 47 -3.99 -10.60 2.45
C TRP A 47 -2.61 -10.14 1.99
N TYR A 48 -2.34 -8.83 1.97
CA TYR A 48 -1.01 -8.31 1.72
C TYR A 48 -0.02 -8.78 2.81
N ARG A 49 -0.33 -8.66 4.12
CA ARG A 49 0.55 -9.10 5.23
C ARG A 49 0.91 -10.59 5.08
N ILE A 50 -0.08 -11.43 4.82
CA ILE A 50 0.13 -12.87 4.59
C ILE A 50 1.01 -13.12 3.36
N SER A 51 0.76 -12.43 2.24
CA SER A 51 1.55 -12.59 1.03
C SER A 51 3.01 -12.19 1.23
N ARG A 52 3.24 -11.06 1.92
CA ARG A 52 4.57 -10.57 2.29
C ARG A 52 5.33 -11.59 3.15
N TYR A 53 4.71 -12.09 4.21
CA TYR A 53 5.29 -13.13 5.07
C TYR A 53 5.67 -14.37 4.27
N ARG A 54 4.75 -14.90 3.45
CA ARG A 54 4.98 -16.10 2.61
C ARG A 54 6.13 -15.89 1.63
N TYR A 55 6.18 -14.74 0.98
CA TYR A 55 7.26 -14.40 0.04
C TYR A 55 8.63 -14.41 0.71
N LEU A 56 8.74 -13.84 1.92
CA LEU A 56 10.00 -13.73 2.65
C LEU A 56 10.45 -15.06 3.26
N LYS A 57 9.52 -16.00 3.52
CA LYS A 57 9.82 -17.24 4.26
C LYS A 57 10.42 -18.36 3.38
N SER A 58 9.90 -18.60 2.18
CA SER A 58 10.30 -19.78 1.40
C SER A 58 9.95 -19.67 -0.08
N LYS A 59 10.83 -20.19 -0.95
CA LYS A 59 10.56 -20.34 -2.39
C LYS A 59 9.32 -21.20 -2.66
N MET A 60 9.10 -22.26 -1.89
CA MET A 60 7.95 -23.16 -2.03
C MET A 60 6.64 -22.48 -1.62
N ALA A 61 6.66 -21.65 -0.57
CA ALA A 61 5.50 -20.87 -0.14
C ALA A 61 5.04 -19.85 -1.18
N ARG A 62 5.91 -19.48 -2.13
CA ARG A 62 5.57 -18.55 -3.23
C ARG A 62 4.49 -19.09 -4.17
N LYS A 63 4.35 -20.42 -4.32
CA LYS A 63 3.29 -21.00 -5.15
C LYS A 63 1.88 -20.61 -4.65
N ALA A 64 1.70 -20.46 -3.33
CA ALA A 64 0.45 -20.00 -2.74
C ALA A 64 0.12 -18.53 -3.03
N LEU A 65 1.10 -17.73 -3.50
CA LEU A 65 0.89 -16.30 -3.79
C LEU A 65 -0.06 -16.07 -4.96
N ILE A 66 -0.17 -17.02 -5.90
CA ILE A 66 -1.14 -16.96 -7.01
C ILE A 66 -2.56 -16.90 -6.45
N PHE A 67 -2.87 -17.75 -5.48
CA PHE A 67 -4.18 -17.76 -4.81
C PHE A 67 -4.46 -16.44 -4.07
N ILE A 68 -3.44 -15.89 -3.39
CA ILE A 68 -3.57 -14.62 -2.67
C ILE A 68 -3.79 -13.47 -3.66
N LYS A 69 -3.05 -13.42 -4.77
CA LYS A 69 -3.29 -12.43 -5.84
C LYS A 69 -4.72 -12.50 -6.37
N TYR A 70 -5.22 -13.70 -6.62
CA TYR A 70 -6.61 -13.90 -7.03
C TYR A 70 -7.60 -13.36 -5.98
N ARG A 71 -7.36 -13.61 -4.69
CA ARG A 71 -8.20 -13.07 -3.60
C ARG A 71 -8.20 -11.56 -3.56
N LEU A 72 -7.05 -10.90 -3.74
CA LEU A 72 -6.95 -9.44 -3.82
C LEU A 72 -7.73 -8.88 -5.02
N TYR A 73 -7.63 -9.54 -6.17
CA TYR A 73 -8.35 -9.17 -7.37
C TYR A 73 -9.87 -9.26 -7.18
N VAL A 74 -10.36 -10.36 -6.62
CA VAL A 74 -11.79 -10.57 -6.33
C VAL A 74 -12.33 -9.56 -5.31
N LEU A 75 -11.47 -9.06 -4.41
CA LEU A 75 -11.82 -8.01 -3.44
C LEU A 75 -11.88 -6.60 -4.06
N GLY A 76 -12.33 -6.46 -5.31
CA GLY A 76 -12.53 -5.15 -5.95
C GLY A 76 -11.49 -4.76 -6.99
N GLY A 77 -10.86 -5.72 -7.67
CA GLY A 77 -9.86 -5.44 -8.71
C GLY A 77 -8.54 -4.87 -8.17
N ASN A 78 -8.22 -5.17 -6.90
CA ASN A 78 -7.00 -4.66 -6.28
C ASN A 78 -5.80 -5.53 -6.62
N GLU A 79 -4.64 -4.90 -6.81
CA GLU A 79 -3.36 -5.58 -6.96
C GLU A 79 -2.30 -4.93 -6.06
N ILE A 80 -1.87 -5.63 -5.01
CA ILE A 80 -0.75 -5.21 -4.16
C ILE A 80 0.35 -6.24 -4.30
N ASP A 81 1.49 -5.82 -4.87
CA ASP A 81 2.64 -6.70 -4.98
C ASP A 81 3.23 -6.99 -3.59
N TYR A 82 3.48 -8.24 -3.29
CA TYR A 82 4.05 -8.68 -2.01
C TYR A 82 5.48 -8.17 -1.77
N ARG A 83 6.16 -7.65 -2.79
CA ARG A 83 7.48 -7.02 -2.68
C ARG A 83 7.39 -5.55 -2.27
N ALA A 84 6.26 -4.90 -2.45
CA ALA A 84 6.02 -3.57 -1.92
C ALA A 84 6.22 -3.53 -0.40
N LYS A 85 6.52 -2.36 0.14
CA LYS A 85 6.70 -2.16 1.59
C LYS A 85 5.61 -1.24 2.09
N LEU A 86 4.66 -1.78 2.84
CA LEU A 86 3.60 -1.02 3.50
C LEU A 86 3.88 -0.95 5.00
N GLY A 87 3.85 0.26 5.51
CA GLY A 87 3.95 0.59 6.92
C GLY A 87 2.72 0.18 7.73
N LYS A 88 2.49 0.84 8.84
CA LYS A 88 1.40 0.60 9.79
C LYS A 88 0.29 1.63 9.59
N GLU A 89 -0.92 1.27 10.05
CA GLU A 89 -2.07 2.18 10.04
C GLU A 89 -2.39 2.73 8.63
N ILE A 90 -2.16 1.91 7.59
CA ILE A 90 -2.54 2.26 6.22
C ILE A 90 -4.05 2.20 6.10
N LYS A 91 -4.66 3.34 5.75
CA LYS A 91 -6.10 3.44 5.54
C LYS A 91 -6.44 3.27 4.06
N PHE A 92 -7.07 2.17 3.70
CA PHE A 92 -7.72 2.04 2.39
C PHE A 92 -9.16 2.53 2.49
N ALA A 93 -9.43 3.72 1.94
CA ALA A 93 -10.78 4.25 1.84
C ALA A 93 -11.39 3.79 0.51
N HIS A 94 -12.47 3.01 0.57
CA HIS A 94 -13.12 2.43 -0.62
C HIS A 94 -12.18 1.57 -1.49
N PRO A 95 -11.64 0.44 -1.00
CA PRO A 95 -10.58 -0.31 -1.66
C PRO A 95 -11.08 -1.04 -2.92
N SER A 96 -11.08 -0.34 -4.03
CA SER A 96 -11.41 -0.86 -5.35
C SER A 96 -10.44 -0.31 -6.38
N GLY A 97 -9.84 -1.19 -7.20
CA GLY A 97 -8.90 -0.81 -8.25
C GLY A 97 -7.60 -0.17 -7.76
N VAL A 98 -7.17 -0.46 -6.52
CA VAL A 98 -5.88 0.01 -6.01
C VAL A 98 -4.76 -0.88 -6.53
N ILE A 99 -3.77 -0.27 -7.19
CA ILE A 99 -2.61 -0.97 -7.74
C ILE A 99 -1.34 -0.46 -7.09
N ILE A 100 -0.58 -1.35 -6.44
CA ILE A 100 0.69 -1.05 -5.78
C ILE A 100 1.78 -1.95 -6.33
N GLY A 101 2.73 -1.37 -7.07
CA GLY A 101 3.82 -2.07 -7.73
C GLY A 101 4.91 -2.57 -6.78
N ALA A 102 5.76 -3.46 -7.29
CA ALA A 102 6.71 -4.26 -6.53
C ALA A 102 7.74 -3.48 -5.68
N GLY A 103 8.18 -2.34 -6.16
CA GLY A 103 9.21 -1.53 -5.48
C GLY A 103 8.67 -0.37 -4.66
N VAL A 104 7.35 -0.21 -4.60
CA VAL A 104 6.69 0.89 -3.89
C VAL A 104 6.95 0.79 -2.39
N VAL A 105 7.23 1.94 -1.78
CA VAL A 105 7.36 2.09 -0.32
C VAL A 105 6.26 3.04 0.15
N ILE A 106 5.42 2.59 1.07
CA ILE A 106 4.38 3.39 1.72
C ILE A 106 4.65 3.36 3.22
N GLU A 107 4.91 4.52 3.80
CA GLU A 107 5.18 4.66 5.23
C GLU A 107 3.88 4.66 6.05
N ASP A 108 4.00 4.86 7.36
CA ASP A 108 2.89 4.75 8.31
C ASP A 108 1.80 5.83 8.08
N LYS A 109 0.56 5.53 8.45
CA LYS A 109 -0.58 6.47 8.50
C LYS A 109 -0.97 7.09 7.16
N VAL A 110 -0.60 6.48 6.04
CA VAL A 110 -1.00 6.93 4.71
C VAL A 110 -2.45 6.54 4.43
N THR A 111 -3.22 7.49 3.86
CA THR A 111 -4.59 7.24 3.40
C THR A 111 -4.63 7.11 1.88
N ILE A 112 -5.20 6.02 1.40
CA ILE A 112 -5.28 5.66 -0.02
C ILE A 112 -6.74 5.45 -0.40
N PHE A 113 -7.22 6.21 -1.37
CA PHE A 113 -8.55 6.08 -1.93
C PHE A 113 -8.57 5.11 -3.12
N GLN A 114 -9.76 4.81 -3.63
CA GLN A 114 -9.98 3.88 -4.74
C GLN A 114 -9.30 4.32 -6.06
N GLN A 115 -9.05 3.35 -6.94
CA GLN A 115 -8.54 3.53 -8.30
C GLN A 115 -7.17 4.21 -8.39
N THR A 116 -6.42 4.22 -7.27
CA THR A 116 -5.06 4.77 -7.25
C THR A 116 -4.04 3.78 -7.81
N THR A 117 -3.00 4.30 -8.46
CA THR A 117 -1.91 3.49 -8.98
C THR A 117 -0.56 4.04 -8.51
N PHE A 118 0.26 3.15 -7.96
CA PHE A 118 1.65 3.43 -7.61
C PHE A 118 2.54 2.51 -8.43
N GLY A 119 3.27 3.08 -9.39
CA GLY A 119 3.98 2.29 -10.38
C GLY A 119 5.32 2.86 -10.81
N SER A 120 6.04 2.06 -11.59
CA SER A 120 7.26 2.45 -12.29
C SER A 120 6.92 3.06 -13.64
N HIS A 121 7.76 3.98 -14.12
CA HIS A 121 7.71 4.44 -15.52
C HIS A 121 8.35 3.45 -16.52
N GLY A 122 8.83 2.29 -16.04
CA GLY A 122 9.30 1.20 -16.90
C GLY A 122 10.77 1.31 -17.36
N HIS A 123 11.48 2.38 -17.06
CA HIS A 123 12.92 2.49 -17.36
C HIS A 123 13.74 1.59 -16.42
N LYS A 124 14.41 0.58 -17.00
CA LYS A 124 15.11 -0.46 -16.24
C LYS A 124 16.42 0.02 -15.61
N ASP A 125 16.99 1.06 -16.16
CA ASP A 125 18.35 1.51 -15.82
C ASP A 125 18.39 2.57 -14.71
N GLU A 126 17.24 2.95 -14.15
CA GLU A 126 17.18 3.88 -13.04
C GLU A 126 17.20 3.18 -11.69
N PRO A 127 18.08 3.60 -10.75
CA PRO A 127 18.23 2.99 -9.43
C PRO A 127 16.96 3.06 -8.58
N LYS A 128 16.10 4.06 -8.82
CA LYS A 128 14.84 4.28 -8.12
C LYS A 128 13.70 4.39 -9.14
N SER A 129 13.04 3.27 -9.42
CA SER A 129 11.97 3.19 -10.44
C SER A 129 10.56 3.31 -9.86
N TYR A 130 10.40 3.24 -8.53
CA TYR A 130 9.10 3.19 -7.85
C TYR A 130 8.97 4.30 -6.82
N PRO A 131 7.74 4.82 -6.61
CA PRO A 131 7.52 5.91 -5.68
C PRO A 131 7.68 5.50 -4.21
N THR A 132 8.05 6.51 -3.41
CA THR A 132 8.04 6.46 -1.95
C THR A 132 6.97 7.43 -1.43
N ILE A 133 6.03 6.92 -0.64
CA ILE A 133 4.97 7.71 -0.02
C ILE A 133 5.29 7.81 1.47
N LYS A 134 5.53 9.02 1.91
CA LYS A 134 5.92 9.31 3.30
C LYS A 134 4.70 9.36 4.23
N GLN A 135 5.01 9.31 5.53
CA GLN A 135 4.03 9.23 6.60
C GLN A 135 2.94 10.31 6.49
N GLY A 136 1.70 9.91 6.72
CA GLY A 136 0.55 10.82 6.82
C GLY A 136 0.05 11.36 5.48
N ALA A 137 0.68 11.03 4.35
CA ALA A 137 0.23 11.48 3.04
C ALA A 137 -1.18 10.96 2.72
N ILE A 138 -1.93 11.75 1.94
CA ILE A 138 -3.29 11.41 1.49
C ILE A 138 -3.31 11.35 -0.03
N ILE A 139 -3.70 10.20 -0.57
CA ILE A 139 -3.76 9.96 -2.01
C ILE A 139 -5.22 9.77 -2.41
N TYR A 140 -5.80 10.79 -3.02
CA TYR A 140 -7.21 10.78 -3.41
C TYR A 140 -7.50 9.89 -4.61
N SER A 141 -8.78 9.63 -4.83
CA SER A 141 -9.30 8.69 -5.82
C SER A 141 -8.75 8.93 -7.23
N GLY A 142 -8.43 7.84 -7.93
CA GLY A 142 -7.96 7.91 -9.32
C GLY A 142 -6.54 8.41 -9.53
N ALA A 143 -5.85 8.88 -8.49
CA ALA A 143 -4.49 9.41 -8.62
C ALA A 143 -3.48 8.36 -9.11
N LYS A 144 -2.54 8.77 -9.96
CA LYS A 144 -1.45 7.95 -10.49
C LYS A 144 -0.12 8.55 -10.04
N VAL A 145 0.62 7.81 -9.22
CA VAL A 145 1.94 8.21 -8.70
C VAL A 145 2.98 7.33 -9.36
N ILE A 146 3.72 7.87 -10.31
CA ILE A 146 4.53 7.07 -11.24
C ILE A 146 5.99 7.51 -11.21
N GLY A 147 6.89 6.51 -11.14
CA GLY A 147 8.33 6.73 -11.20
C GLY A 147 8.99 6.79 -9.84
N GLY A 148 10.29 7.07 -9.83
CA GLY A 148 11.14 7.10 -8.64
C GLY A 148 10.99 8.34 -7.77
N ILE A 149 9.80 8.89 -7.64
CA ILE A 149 9.49 10.12 -6.94
C ILE A 149 9.17 9.90 -5.46
N THR A 150 9.18 10.98 -4.68
CA THR A 150 8.80 10.98 -3.27
C THR A 150 7.62 11.92 -3.04
N VAL A 151 6.53 11.37 -2.50
CA VAL A 151 5.46 12.17 -1.89
C VAL A 151 5.81 12.29 -0.41
N HIS A 152 6.18 13.51 0.01
CA HIS A 152 6.68 13.75 1.38
C HIS A 152 5.56 13.77 2.44
N GLU A 153 5.96 13.94 3.71
CA GLU A 153 5.09 13.82 4.88
C GLU A 153 3.87 14.76 4.80
N ASN A 154 2.70 14.21 5.10
CA ASN A 154 1.40 14.91 5.09
C ASN A 154 1.05 15.59 3.76
N ALA A 155 1.75 15.27 2.67
CA ALA A 155 1.38 15.81 1.36
C ALA A 155 0.05 15.22 0.88
N VAL A 156 -0.67 15.99 0.08
CA VAL A 156 -1.98 15.63 -0.46
C VAL A 156 -1.90 15.50 -1.98
N ILE A 157 -2.31 14.36 -2.52
CA ILE A 157 -2.47 14.19 -3.96
C ILE A 157 -3.95 14.25 -4.31
N GLY A 158 -4.32 15.23 -5.11
CA GLY A 158 -5.72 15.44 -5.54
C GLY A 158 -6.26 14.31 -6.41
N ALA A 159 -7.58 14.23 -6.48
CA ALA A 159 -8.24 13.19 -7.27
C ALA A 159 -7.85 13.27 -8.77
N ASN A 160 -7.69 12.08 -9.40
CA ASN A 160 -7.32 11.92 -10.81
C ASN A 160 -6.00 12.60 -11.23
N SER A 161 -5.17 13.01 -10.29
CA SER A 161 -3.86 13.62 -10.59
C SER A 161 -2.84 12.61 -11.09
N VAL A 162 -1.98 13.02 -12.03
CA VAL A 162 -0.84 12.22 -12.51
C VAL A 162 0.46 12.86 -12.00
N VAL A 163 1.05 12.24 -10.98
CA VAL A 163 2.21 12.76 -10.25
C VAL A 163 3.48 12.12 -10.79
N LEU A 164 4.35 12.95 -11.35
CA LEU A 164 5.63 12.56 -11.97
C LEU A 164 6.83 13.30 -11.34
N ILE A 165 6.59 14.09 -10.30
CA ILE A 165 7.57 14.92 -9.60
C ILE A 165 7.51 14.66 -8.11
N ASP A 166 8.56 15.01 -7.38
CA ASP A 166 8.54 15.00 -5.93
C ASP A 166 7.53 16.04 -5.39
N VAL A 167 6.76 15.64 -4.37
CA VAL A 167 5.76 16.51 -3.74
C VAL A 167 6.24 16.87 -2.35
N PRO A 168 6.49 18.17 -2.05
CA PRO A 168 7.00 18.62 -0.76
C PRO A 168 6.06 18.26 0.41
N LYS A 169 6.59 18.24 1.63
CA LYS A 169 5.79 18.02 2.84
C LYS A 169 4.73 19.10 3.00
N ASN A 170 3.56 18.69 3.51
CA ASN A 170 2.41 19.57 3.79
C ASN A 170 1.90 20.33 2.56
N SER A 171 2.27 19.94 1.34
CA SER A 171 1.80 20.57 0.11
C SER A 171 0.73 19.74 -0.59
N THR A 172 0.03 20.34 -1.53
CA THR A 172 -0.97 19.66 -2.35
C THR A 172 -0.52 19.64 -3.81
N ALA A 173 -0.65 18.46 -4.46
CA ALA A 173 -0.38 18.33 -5.89
C ALA A 173 -1.67 17.91 -6.63
N VAL A 174 -2.03 18.64 -7.69
CA VAL A 174 -3.24 18.40 -8.49
C VAL A 174 -2.99 18.54 -9.99
N GLY A 175 -3.76 17.83 -10.80
CA GLY A 175 -3.77 17.99 -12.26
C GLY A 175 -3.04 16.88 -13.03
N ILE A 176 -3.01 17.00 -14.37
CA ILE A 176 -2.42 16.08 -15.33
C ILE A 176 -1.58 16.88 -16.33
N PRO A 177 -0.23 16.90 -16.23
CA PRO A 177 0.57 16.43 -15.08
C PRO A 177 0.30 17.27 -13.82
N ALA A 178 0.52 16.65 -12.64
CA ALA A 178 0.28 17.33 -11.37
C ALA A 178 1.25 18.50 -11.14
N LYS A 179 0.70 19.60 -10.61
CA LYS A 179 1.44 20.79 -10.16
C LYS A 179 1.19 20.97 -8.67
N ILE A 180 2.21 21.49 -7.98
CA ILE A 180 2.07 21.88 -6.57
C ILE A 180 1.20 23.12 -6.50
N ILE A 181 0.22 23.09 -5.59
CA ILE A 181 -0.57 24.25 -5.20
C ILE A 181 -0.33 24.50 -3.71
N GLU A 182 -0.21 25.75 -3.36
CA GLU A 182 -0.06 26.21 -1.96
C GLU A 182 -1.41 26.18 -1.24
#